data_dd5986fd73f48f9cc4ebe2e795e1db1b
#
_entry.id   dd5986fd73f48f9cc4ebe2e795e1db1b
#
_cell.length_a   1.000
_cell.length_b   1.000
_cell.length_c   1.000
_cell.angle_alpha   90.00
_cell.angle_beta   90.00
_cell.angle_gamma   90.00
#
_symmetry.space_group_name_H-M   'P 1'
#
loop_
_entity.id
_entity.type
_entity.pdbx_description
1 polymer ?
#
loop_
_entity_poly.entity_id
_entity_poly.type
_entity_poly.pdbx_seq_one_letter_code
_entity_poly.pdbx_strand_id
1 'polypeptide(L)'
;MMQLVKFSPRCEGAARLIRGDMMTENPTQAEPHKAAPSMPSPSGYSNHAIHLVRTSQQINLALSQMADTKASILMGATFLVFTISVGQATNGTLPSSLGVLALFAFISAMCAVFAVLPSVNSPTSAKLNDGKPNKLFFGYFTHMEEGEWVDSILSELHADETVFRTMLHDVYQNGQVLQRKKYKYLAYAYKSFMTGLCLTAFTFVVEYLIGHS
;
A
#
# COMPACT_ATOMS: atom_id res chain seq x y z
N MET A 1 7.68 -0.97 10.27
CA MET A 1 8.47 -1.85 11.12
C MET A 1 8.18 -3.26 10.64
N MET A 2 9.02 -3.70 9.72
CA MET A 2 8.86 -4.98 9.01
C MET A 2 9.90 -5.91 9.64
N GLN A 3 9.44 -6.78 10.52
CA GLN A 3 10.33 -7.77 11.13
C GLN A 3 10.49 -8.97 10.20
N LEU A 4 11.73 -9.25 9.89
CA LEU A 4 12.23 -10.44 9.26
C LEU A 4 11.81 -11.69 10.05
N VAL A 5 11.03 -12.55 9.44
CA VAL A 5 10.79 -13.90 9.93
C VAL A 5 12.02 -14.74 9.56
N LYS A 6 12.80 -15.07 10.57
CA LYS A 6 13.94 -15.97 10.51
C LYS A 6 13.42 -17.42 10.43
N PHE A 7 13.52 -18.04 9.27
CA PHE A 7 13.28 -19.48 9.12
C PHE A 7 14.48 -20.25 9.63
N SER A 8 14.27 -21.07 10.63
CA SER A 8 15.25 -22.00 11.19
C SER A 8 15.13 -23.35 10.47
N PRO A 9 16.23 -23.97 10.05
CA PRO A 9 16.22 -25.31 9.47
C PRO A 9 16.42 -26.35 10.55
N ARG A 10 15.45 -27.22 10.76
CA ARG A 10 15.71 -28.52 11.42
C ARG A 10 14.64 -29.54 11.03
N CYS A 11 14.96 -30.37 10.08
CA CYS A 11 14.51 -31.76 10.02
C CYS A 11 15.48 -32.52 9.12
N GLU A 12 16.57 -33.02 9.74
CA GLU A 12 17.36 -34.12 9.25
C GLU A 12 16.72 -35.41 9.78
N GLY A 13 16.64 -36.42 8.92
CA GLY A 13 16.55 -37.78 9.37
C GLY A 13 15.42 -38.62 8.79
N ALA A 14 15.79 -39.56 8.01
CA ALA A 14 15.15 -40.82 7.66
C ALA A 14 14.77 -40.95 6.18
N ALA A 15 15.57 -41.61 5.41
CA ALA A 15 15.45 -43.01 5.03
C ALA A 15 16.51 -43.37 4.01
N ARG A 16 17.46 -44.17 4.47
CA ARG A 16 18.31 -45.07 3.66
C ARG A 16 17.48 -46.27 3.19
N LEU A 17 17.89 -46.79 2.07
CA LEU A 17 17.55 -48.07 1.45
C LEU A 17 16.50 -48.01 0.36
N ILE A 18 16.99 -48.01 -0.89
CA ILE A 18 16.84 -49.16 -1.79
C ILE A 18 17.89 -49.00 -2.89
N ARG A 19 18.75 -50.03 -2.95
CA ARG A 19 19.81 -50.30 -3.94
C ARG A 19 19.13 -50.91 -5.19
N GLY A 20 19.51 -50.44 -6.36
CA GLY A 20 19.12 -51.06 -7.63
C GLY A 20 19.85 -50.37 -8.79
N ASP A 21 20.90 -51.04 -9.23
CA ASP A 21 21.68 -50.73 -10.44
C ASP A 21 20.81 -50.49 -11.65
N MET A 22 21.10 -49.46 -12.45
CA MET A 22 21.34 -49.61 -13.89
C MET A 22 21.70 -48.28 -14.57
N MET A 23 22.91 -48.31 -15.16
CA MET A 23 23.35 -47.67 -16.41
C MET A 23 23.20 -46.15 -16.59
N THR A 24 24.34 -45.51 -16.49
CA THR A 24 24.97 -44.54 -17.42
C THR A 24 24.03 -43.92 -18.48
N GLU A 25 23.55 -42.75 -18.22
CA GLU A 25 23.45 -41.70 -19.23
C GLU A 25 23.80 -40.37 -18.59
N ASN A 26 24.87 -39.78 -19.10
CA ASN A 26 25.41 -38.49 -18.69
C ASN A 26 24.50 -37.38 -19.21
N PRO A 27 23.71 -36.69 -18.38
CA PRO A 27 23.03 -35.46 -18.83
C PRO A 27 24.10 -34.39 -18.87
N THR A 28 24.47 -34.01 -20.07
CA THR A 28 25.15 -32.76 -20.41
C THR A 28 24.72 -31.68 -19.43
N GLN A 29 25.66 -31.24 -18.59
CA GLN A 29 25.51 -30.06 -17.77
C GLN A 29 25.20 -28.91 -18.73
N ALA A 30 23.93 -28.48 -18.77
CA ALA A 30 23.55 -27.20 -19.33
C ALA A 30 24.28 -26.18 -18.49
N GLU A 31 25.35 -25.63 -19.00
CA GLU A 31 26.02 -24.47 -18.44
C GLU A 31 24.95 -23.37 -18.23
N PRO A 32 24.96 -22.68 -17.08
CA PRO A 32 24.06 -21.54 -16.90
C PRO A 32 24.35 -20.56 -18.03
N HIS A 33 23.37 -20.35 -18.87
CA HIS A 33 23.43 -19.42 -20.00
C HIS A 33 23.79 -18.05 -19.42
N LYS A 34 25.10 -17.75 -19.48
CA LYS A 34 25.65 -16.46 -19.08
C LYS A 34 25.01 -15.45 -20.03
N ALA A 35 23.99 -14.76 -19.51
CA ALA A 35 23.28 -13.71 -20.26
C ALA A 35 24.35 -12.80 -20.88
N ALA A 36 24.39 -12.73 -22.21
CA ALA A 36 25.30 -11.86 -22.90
C ALA A 36 25.14 -10.44 -22.34
N PRO A 37 26.23 -9.72 -22.09
CA PRO A 37 26.13 -8.35 -21.61
C PRO A 37 25.33 -7.55 -22.63
N SER A 38 24.16 -7.05 -22.21
CA SER A 38 23.32 -6.23 -23.05
C SER A 38 24.13 -4.99 -23.47
N MET A 39 24.32 -4.80 -24.76
CA MET A 39 24.98 -3.60 -25.25
C MET A 39 24.25 -2.37 -24.71
N PRO A 40 24.95 -1.37 -24.17
CA PRO A 40 24.32 -0.13 -23.76
C PRO A 40 23.61 0.49 -24.97
N SER A 41 22.36 0.93 -24.76
CA SER A 41 21.62 1.68 -25.79
C SER A 41 22.39 2.94 -26.17
N PRO A 42 22.19 3.49 -27.39
CA PRO A 42 22.85 4.72 -27.83
C PRO A 42 22.67 5.91 -26.88
N SER A 43 21.62 5.88 -26.04
CA SER A 43 21.32 6.84 -24.99
C SER A 43 22.10 6.65 -23.68
N GLY A 44 22.94 5.61 -23.57
CA GLY A 44 23.69 5.27 -22.35
C GLY A 44 22.87 4.55 -21.28
N TYR A 45 21.58 4.33 -21.48
CA TYR A 45 20.71 3.57 -20.57
C TYR A 45 20.63 2.10 -21.00
N SER A 46 20.46 1.21 -20.00
CA SER A 46 20.22 -0.20 -20.26
C SER A 46 18.87 -0.40 -20.97
N ASN A 47 18.79 -1.38 -21.89
CA ASN A 47 17.54 -1.79 -22.54
C ASN A 47 16.44 -2.20 -21.52
N HIS A 48 16.82 -2.48 -20.28
CA HIS A 48 15.90 -2.81 -19.19
C HIS A 48 15.44 -1.60 -18.36
N ALA A 49 15.93 -0.39 -18.64
CA ALA A 49 15.59 0.80 -17.87
C ALA A 49 14.07 1.09 -17.88
N ILE A 50 13.43 0.96 -19.03
CA ILE A 50 11.99 1.16 -19.14
C ILE A 50 11.18 0.15 -18.32
N HIS A 51 11.66 -1.10 -18.23
CA HIS A 51 10.99 -2.12 -17.42
C HIS A 51 11.07 -1.79 -15.93
N LEU A 52 12.20 -1.29 -15.46
CA LEU A 52 12.37 -0.85 -14.07
C LEU A 52 11.38 0.26 -13.71
N VAL A 53 11.27 1.28 -14.57
CA VAL A 53 10.38 2.42 -14.33
C VAL A 53 8.92 1.99 -14.36
N ARG A 54 8.51 1.19 -15.33
CA ARG A 54 7.15 0.62 -15.41
C ARG A 54 6.82 -0.23 -14.19
N THR A 55 7.74 -1.07 -13.76
CA THR A 55 7.56 -1.88 -12.55
C THR A 55 7.36 -1.00 -11.32
N SER A 56 8.13 0.09 -11.18
CA SER A 56 7.98 1.04 -10.08
C SER A 56 6.61 1.73 -10.10
N GLN A 57 6.10 2.10 -11.25
CA GLN A 57 4.73 2.65 -11.40
C GLN A 57 3.67 1.63 -11.01
N GLN A 58 3.80 0.38 -11.48
CA GLN A 58 2.88 -0.71 -11.14
C GLN A 58 2.87 -1.01 -9.64
N ILE A 59 4.04 -1.01 -8.99
CA ILE A 59 4.15 -1.19 -7.54
C ILE A 59 3.41 -0.07 -6.80
N ASN A 60 3.61 1.20 -7.19
CA ASN A 60 2.90 2.31 -6.57
C ASN A 60 1.38 2.19 -6.72
N LEU A 61 0.90 1.79 -7.91
CA LEU A 61 -0.53 1.56 -8.15
C LEU A 61 -1.05 0.42 -7.28
N ALA A 62 -0.35 -0.71 -7.24
CA ALA A 62 -0.72 -1.86 -6.42
C ALA A 62 -0.77 -1.50 -4.91
N LEU A 63 0.22 -0.76 -4.40
CA LEU A 63 0.24 -0.28 -3.02
C LEU A 63 -0.93 0.66 -2.73
N SER A 64 -1.30 1.53 -3.67
CA SER A 64 -2.47 2.40 -3.54
C SER A 64 -3.76 1.58 -3.45
N GLN A 65 -3.96 0.61 -4.34
CA GLN A 65 -5.12 -0.27 -4.33
C GLN A 65 -5.20 -1.11 -3.05
N MET A 66 -4.06 -1.62 -2.58
CA MET A 66 -4.01 -2.35 -1.29
C MET A 66 -4.40 -1.46 -0.11
N ALA A 67 -3.99 -0.19 -0.10
CA ALA A 67 -4.39 0.75 0.94
C ALA A 67 -5.90 1.01 0.91
N ASP A 68 -6.48 1.21 -0.27
CA ASP A 68 -7.92 1.43 -0.45
C ASP A 68 -8.73 0.18 -0.03
N THR A 69 -8.27 -1.02 -0.39
CA THR A 69 -8.89 -2.27 0.02
C THR A 69 -8.88 -2.45 1.54
N LYS A 70 -7.73 -2.21 2.18
CA LYS A 70 -7.62 -2.28 3.65
C LYS A 70 -8.52 -1.25 4.34
N ALA A 71 -8.59 -0.03 3.81
CA ALA A 71 -9.48 1.00 4.34
C ALA A 71 -10.96 0.60 4.21
N SER A 72 -11.35 0.03 3.08
CA SER A 72 -12.73 -0.42 2.83
C SER A 72 -13.14 -1.56 3.75
N ILE A 73 -12.26 -2.54 3.98
CA ILE A 73 -12.50 -3.64 4.94
C ILE A 73 -12.66 -3.07 6.36
N LEU A 74 -11.79 -2.14 6.76
CA LEU A 74 -11.87 -1.52 8.09
C LEU A 74 -13.14 -0.69 8.24
N MET A 75 -13.56 0.08 7.21
CA MET A 75 -14.83 0.80 7.21
C MET A 75 -16.02 -0.15 7.41
N GLY A 76 -16.05 -1.25 6.68
CA GLY A 76 -17.10 -2.26 6.84
C GLY A 76 -17.15 -2.83 8.26
N ALA A 77 -16.02 -3.20 8.82
CA ALA A 77 -15.91 -3.72 10.18
C ALA A 77 -16.35 -2.69 11.23
N THR A 78 -15.85 -1.45 11.13
CA THR A 78 -16.19 -0.37 12.07
C THR A 78 -17.65 0.04 11.97
N PHE A 79 -18.23 0.03 10.76
CA PHE A 79 -19.66 0.30 10.56
C PHE A 79 -20.53 -0.75 11.21
N LEU A 80 -20.21 -2.05 11.06
CA LEU A 80 -20.93 -3.13 11.73
C LEU A 80 -20.86 -3.01 13.26
N VAL A 81 -19.66 -2.78 13.80
CA VAL A 81 -19.47 -2.59 15.24
C VAL A 81 -20.27 -1.40 15.74
N PHE A 82 -20.22 -0.28 15.05
CA PHE A 82 -20.96 0.93 15.39
C PHE A 82 -22.46 0.66 15.39
N THR A 83 -23.00 0.05 14.32
CA THR A 83 -24.43 -0.25 14.20
C THR A 83 -24.93 -1.17 15.31
N ILE A 84 -24.17 -2.23 15.64
CA ILE A 84 -24.52 -3.14 16.73
C ILE A 84 -24.51 -2.40 18.07
N SER A 85 -23.48 -1.56 18.32
CA SER A 85 -23.36 -0.80 19.57
C SER A 85 -24.52 0.18 19.75
N VAL A 86 -24.91 0.90 18.68
CA VAL A 86 -26.06 1.83 18.71
C VAL A 86 -27.39 1.07 18.85
N GLY A 87 -27.53 -0.08 18.16
CA GLY A 87 -28.71 -0.91 18.27
C GLY A 87 -28.95 -1.42 19.69
N GLN A 88 -27.90 -1.76 20.43
CA GLN A 88 -28.02 -2.13 21.85
C GLN A 88 -28.42 -0.94 22.73
N ALA A 89 -27.99 0.28 22.39
CA ALA A 89 -28.37 1.48 23.14
C ALA A 89 -29.89 1.76 23.12
N THR A 90 -30.57 1.41 22.03
CA THR A 90 -32.02 1.63 21.90
C THR A 90 -32.86 0.67 22.76
N ASN A 91 -32.26 -0.42 23.24
CA ASN A 91 -32.95 -1.42 24.08
C ASN A 91 -32.95 -1.11 25.59
N GLY A 92 -32.53 0.08 25.99
CA GLY A 92 -32.81 0.64 27.34
C GLY A 92 -31.63 0.70 28.30
N THR A 93 -30.57 -0.06 28.15
CA THR A 93 -29.34 0.06 28.97
C THR A 93 -28.09 -0.03 28.07
N LEU A 94 -27.43 1.09 27.93
CA LEU A 94 -26.13 1.10 27.22
C LEU A 94 -25.01 0.85 28.24
N PRO A 95 -24.38 -0.34 28.26
CA PRO A 95 -23.18 -0.52 29.07
C PRO A 95 -22.09 0.43 28.59
N SER A 96 -21.35 1.03 29.52
CA SER A 96 -20.32 2.02 29.21
C SER A 96 -19.26 1.45 28.25
N SER A 97 -19.00 0.15 28.33
CA SER A 97 -18.11 -0.57 27.43
C SER A 97 -18.53 -0.48 25.94
N LEU A 98 -19.82 -0.60 25.65
CA LEU A 98 -20.34 -0.44 24.28
C LEU A 98 -20.31 1.02 23.79
N GLY A 99 -20.51 1.98 24.70
CA GLY A 99 -20.38 3.40 24.39
C GLY A 99 -18.96 3.78 23.96
N VAL A 100 -17.96 3.27 24.68
CA VAL A 100 -16.55 3.42 24.33
C VAL A 100 -16.26 2.81 22.96
N LEU A 101 -16.75 1.59 22.71
CA LEU A 101 -16.55 0.91 21.43
C LEU A 101 -17.15 1.68 20.26
N ALA A 102 -18.38 2.17 20.41
CA ALA A 102 -19.06 2.94 19.38
C ALA A 102 -18.30 4.22 19.02
N LEU A 103 -17.81 4.95 20.02
CA LEU A 103 -17.04 6.17 19.82
C LEU A 103 -15.74 5.91 19.02
N PHE A 104 -14.95 4.93 19.43
CA PHE A 104 -13.71 4.61 18.74
C PHE A 104 -13.94 3.99 17.35
N ALA A 105 -14.99 3.20 17.17
CA ALA A 105 -15.39 2.70 15.86
C ALA A 105 -15.76 3.84 14.92
N PHE A 106 -16.50 4.84 15.38
CA PHE A 106 -16.85 6.03 14.60
C PHE A 106 -15.61 6.83 14.21
N ILE A 107 -14.69 7.11 15.14
CA ILE A 107 -13.44 7.83 14.87
C ILE A 107 -12.59 7.05 13.85
N SER A 108 -12.51 5.73 14.01
CA SER A 108 -11.77 4.87 13.08
C SER A 108 -12.37 4.90 11.68
N ALA A 109 -13.72 4.81 11.57
CA ALA A 109 -14.42 4.91 10.30
C ALA A 109 -14.15 6.25 9.59
N MET A 110 -14.21 7.35 10.33
CA MET A 110 -13.90 8.68 9.78
C MET A 110 -12.46 8.76 9.25
N CYS A 111 -11.47 8.24 10.00
CA CYS A 111 -10.09 8.18 9.53
C CYS A 111 -9.94 7.30 8.28
N ALA A 112 -10.65 6.17 8.20
CA ALA A 112 -10.63 5.29 7.04
C ALA A 112 -11.24 5.97 5.80
N VAL A 113 -12.33 6.72 5.95
CA VAL A 113 -12.92 7.53 4.88
C VAL A 113 -11.90 8.56 4.36
N PHE A 114 -11.21 9.28 5.26
CA PHE A 114 -10.18 10.25 4.85
C PHE A 114 -8.99 9.60 4.13
N ALA A 115 -8.68 8.34 4.42
CA ALA A 115 -7.64 7.60 3.70
C ALA A 115 -8.01 7.32 2.24
N VAL A 116 -9.31 7.07 1.95
CA VAL A 116 -9.81 6.72 0.61
C VAL A 116 -10.22 7.96 -0.18
N LEU A 117 -10.56 9.05 0.51
CA LEU A 117 -11.07 10.26 -0.16
C LEU A 117 -10.06 10.75 -1.21
N PRO A 118 -10.48 10.86 -2.49
CA PRO A 118 -9.59 11.31 -3.54
C PRO A 118 -9.13 12.74 -3.25
N SER A 119 -7.81 12.91 -3.28
CA SER A 119 -7.20 14.21 -3.10
C SER A 119 -7.22 14.96 -4.44
N VAL A 120 -8.38 15.49 -4.81
CA VAL A 120 -8.58 16.27 -6.05
C VAL A 120 -8.03 17.70 -5.91
N ASN A 121 -7.35 17.99 -4.81
CA ASN A 121 -6.91 19.33 -4.52
C ASN A 121 -5.70 19.72 -5.35
N SER A 122 -6.02 20.62 -6.24
CA SER A 122 -5.30 21.87 -6.55
C SER A 122 -3.82 21.77 -7.01
N PRO A 123 -3.46 22.58 -8.00
CA PRO A 123 -2.09 22.76 -8.47
C PRO A 123 -1.09 23.11 -7.35
N THR A 124 -1.58 23.53 -6.19
CA THR A 124 -0.77 23.81 -4.99
C THR A 124 -0.11 22.53 -4.40
N SER A 125 -0.71 21.35 -4.58
CA SER A 125 -0.09 20.08 -4.15
C SER A 125 1.08 19.68 -5.06
N ALA A 126 1.14 20.17 -6.28
CA ALA A 126 2.25 19.98 -7.22
C ALA A 126 3.52 20.76 -6.79
N LYS A 127 3.39 21.75 -5.90
CA LYS A 127 4.53 22.54 -5.39
C LYS A 127 5.33 21.88 -4.26
N LEU A 128 5.07 20.59 -3.96
CA LEU A 128 5.53 20.01 -2.70
C LEU A 128 7.03 19.77 -2.60
N ASN A 129 7.84 19.75 -3.67
CA ASN A 129 9.29 19.56 -3.48
C ASN A 129 10.25 20.26 -4.45
N ASP A 130 9.89 20.66 -5.69
CA ASP A 130 10.91 21.22 -6.61
C ASP A 130 10.38 22.32 -7.54
N GLY A 131 9.19 22.80 -7.31
CA GLY A 131 8.62 23.86 -8.18
C GLY A 131 8.24 23.37 -9.59
N LYS A 132 8.54 22.11 -9.94
CA LYS A 132 8.18 21.54 -11.24
C LYS A 132 6.85 20.78 -11.12
N PRO A 133 5.87 21.12 -11.98
CA PRO A 133 4.59 20.43 -11.98
C PRO A 133 4.73 19.01 -12.52
N ASN A 134 3.96 18.08 -11.98
CA ASN A 134 3.85 16.74 -12.54
C ASN A 134 2.93 16.75 -13.75
N LYS A 135 3.52 16.73 -14.95
CA LYS A 135 2.79 16.77 -16.22
C LYS A 135 1.92 15.53 -16.48
N LEU A 136 2.19 14.41 -15.80
CA LEU A 136 1.43 13.16 -15.93
C LEU A 136 0.29 13.07 -14.90
N PHE A 137 0.26 13.94 -13.90
CA PHE A 137 -0.77 13.93 -12.87
C PHE A 137 -2.06 14.57 -13.38
N PHE A 138 -3.18 13.82 -13.33
CA PHE A 138 -4.46 14.29 -13.85
C PHE A 138 -4.95 15.60 -13.20
N GLY A 139 -4.72 15.78 -11.92
CA GLY A 139 -5.08 17.01 -11.21
C GLY A 139 -4.26 18.24 -11.63
N TYR A 140 -3.25 18.07 -12.48
CA TYR A 140 -2.49 19.17 -13.08
C TYR A 140 -2.92 19.41 -14.53
N PHE A 141 -2.86 18.37 -15.38
CA PHE A 141 -3.08 18.57 -16.81
C PHE A 141 -4.55 18.90 -17.17
N THR A 142 -5.52 18.50 -16.35
CA THR A 142 -6.93 18.86 -16.56
C THR A 142 -7.22 20.37 -16.44
N HIS A 143 -6.26 21.15 -15.93
CA HIS A 143 -6.36 22.61 -15.86
C HIS A 143 -5.60 23.33 -17.00
N MET A 144 -4.97 22.57 -17.89
CA MET A 144 -4.28 23.09 -19.06
C MET A 144 -5.13 22.92 -20.31
N GLU A 145 -4.88 23.69 -21.35
CA GLU A 145 -5.40 23.42 -22.69
C GLU A 145 -4.74 22.13 -23.24
N GLU A 146 -5.54 21.34 -23.97
CA GLU A 146 -5.09 20.07 -24.55
C GLU A 146 -3.83 20.26 -25.42
N GLY A 147 -3.83 21.29 -26.28
CA GLY A 147 -2.71 21.59 -27.16
C GLY A 147 -1.41 21.88 -26.37
N GLU A 148 -1.50 22.76 -25.38
CA GLU A 148 -0.34 23.10 -24.54
C GLU A 148 0.22 21.88 -23.80
N TRP A 149 -0.68 21.02 -23.27
CA TRP A 149 -0.26 19.82 -22.59
C TRP A 149 0.42 18.83 -23.54
N VAL A 150 -0.17 18.59 -24.72
CA VAL A 150 0.40 17.71 -25.75
C VAL A 150 1.77 18.18 -26.17
N ASP A 151 1.94 19.47 -26.50
CA ASP A 151 3.25 20.03 -26.90
C ASP A 151 4.27 19.91 -25.78
N SER A 152 3.85 20.13 -24.54
CA SER A 152 4.69 19.96 -23.35
C SER A 152 5.15 18.51 -23.16
N ILE A 153 4.31 17.52 -23.44
CA ILE A 153 4.70 16.10 -23.38
C ILE A 153 5.58 15.74 -24.57
N LEU A 154 5.23 16.15 -25.78
CA LEU A 154 6.04 15.87 -26.98
C LEU A 154 7.46 16.42 -26.84
N SER A 155 7.63 17.58 -26.21
CA SER A 155 8.98 18.12 -25.92
C SER A 155 9.84 17.21 -25.03
N GLU A 156 9.21 16.46 -24.10
CA GLU A 156 9.93 15.52 -23.22
C GLU A 156 10.29 14.19 -23.92
N LEU A 157 9.62 13.88 -25.05
CA LEU A 157 9.83 12.63 -25.77
C LEU A 157 11.04 12.65 -26.71
N HIS A 158 11.73 13.79 -26.85
CA HIS A 158 12.88 13.93 -27.76
C HIS A 158 14.15 13.21 -27.29
N ALA A 159 14.28 12.96 -26.00
CA ALA A 159 15.43 12.26 -25.44
C ALA A 159 14.99 11.27 -24.35
N ASP A 160 15.63 10.12 -24.31
CA ASP A 160 15.36 9.08 -23.30
C ASP A 160 15.53 9.62 -21.87
N GLU A 161 16.49 10.51 -21.65
CA GLU A 161 16.71 11.11 -20.33
C GLU A 161 15.50 11.90 -19.85
N THR A 162 14.91 12.73 -20.71
CA THR A 162 13.74 13.53 -20.34
C THR A 162 12.53 12.66 -20.09
N VAL A 163 12.32 11.60 -20.88
CA VAL A 163 11.28 10.60 -20.66
C VAL A 163 11.43 9.94 -19.30
N PHE A 164 12.60 9.39 -19.00
CA PHE A 164 12.83 8.73 -17.71
C PHE A 164 12.71 9.70 -16.53
N ARG A 165 13.19 10.92 -16.68
CA ARG A 165 13.09 11.95 -15.63
C ARG A 165 11.63 12.27 -15.33
N THR A 166 10.80 12.45 -16.35
CA THR A 166 9.37 12.72 -16.21
C THR A 166 8.62 11.56 -15.57
N MET A 167 8.91 10.32 -15.99
CA MET A 167 8.30 9.12 -15.39
C MET A 167 8.73 8.91 -13.93
N LEU A 168 10.01 9.11 -13.61
CA LEU A 168 10.52 8.97 -12.24
C LEU A 168 10.00 10.08 -11.33
N HIS A 169 9.80 11.28 -11.85
CA HIS A 169 9.16 12.37 -11.11
C HIS A 169 7.72 12.02 -10.72
N ASP A 170 6.95 11.44 -11.65
CA ASP A 170 5.60 10.94 -11.38
C ASP A 170 5.61 9.84 -10.30
N VAL A 171 6.47 8.83 -10.45
CA VAL A 171 6.65 7.75 -9.46
C VAL A 171 6.94 8.31 -8.07
N TYR A 172 7.85 9.28 -7.97
CA TYR A 172 8.22 9.89 -6.70
C TYR A 172 7.06 10.65 -6.06
N GLN A 173 6.37 11.49 -6.83
CA GLN A 173 5.24 12.26 -6.32
C GLN A 173 4.07 11.38 -5.89
N ASN A 174 3.74 10.36 -6.69
CA ASN A 174 2.71 9.38 -6.33
C ASN A 174 3.07 8.64 -5.04
N GLY A 175 4.34 8.24 -4.87
CA GLY A 175 4.84 7.64 -3.63
C GLY A 175 4.71 8.56 -2.41
N GLN A 176 4.99 9.86 -2.57
CA GLN A 176 4.83 10.86 -1.49
C GLN A 176 3.36 11.01 -1.07
N VAL A 177 2.45 11.10 -2.04
CA VAL A 177 1.01 11.18 -1.75
C VAL A 177 0.53 9.92 -1.04
N LEU A 178 0.94 8.76 -1.52
CA LEU A 178 0.59 7.47 -0.94
C LEU A 178 1.03 7.39 0.53
N GLN A 179 2.28 7.71 0.82
CA GLN A 179 2.83 7.67 2.17
C GLN A 179 2.20 8.70 3.10
N ARG A 180 2.14 9.97 2.67
CA ARG A 180 1.76 11.09 3.56
C ARG A 180 0.26 11.19 3.81
N LYS A 181 -0.57 10.72 2.85
CA LYS A 181 -2.02 10.77 2.97
C LYS A 181 -2.59 9.39 3.27
N LYS A 182 -2.60 8.47 2.29
CA LYS A 182 -3.30 7.19 2.42
C LYS A 182 -2.81 6.36 3.61
N TYR A 183 -1.52 6.06 3.67
CA TYR A 183 -0.98 5.22 4.74
C TYR A 183 -1.03 5.88 6.11
N LYS A 184 -0.89 7.19 6.18
CA LYS A 184 -0.96 7.93 7.46
C LYS A 184 -2.36 7.85 8.06
N TYR A 185 -3.41 8.19 7.30
CA TYR A 185 -4.78 8.11 7.79
C TYR A 185 -5.23 6.67 8.05
N LEU A 186 -4.81 5.73 7.21
CA LEU A 186 -5.07 4.32 7.43
C LEU A 186 -4.43 3.83 8.74
N ALA A 187 -3.20 4.23 9.04
CA ALA A 187 -2.56 3.90 10.31
C ALA A 187 -3.30 4.49 11.52
N TYR A 188 -3.82 5.71 11.42
CA TYR A 188 -4.63 6.29 12.48
C TYR A 188 -5.95 5.54 12.66
N ALA A 189 -6.61 5.14 11.58
CA ALA A 189 -7.83 4.37 11.62
C ALA A 189 -7.63 3.03 12.35
N TYR A 190 -6.60 2.26 11.98
CA TYR A 190 -6.27 1.01 12.67
C TYR A 190 -5.89 1.21 14.13
N LYS A 191 -5.07 2.21 14.44
CA LYS A 191 -4.68 2.51 15.83
C LYS A 191 -5.89 2.88 16.68
N SER A 192 -6.78 3.73 16.17
CA SER A 192 -8.00 4.11 16.86
C SER A 192 -8.88 2.89 17.14
N PHE A 193 -9.10 2.03 16.16
CA PHE A 193 -9.90 0.83 16.32
C PHE A 193 -9.31 -0.13 17.36
N MET A 194 -7.99 -0.39 17.26
CA MET A 194 -7.30 -1.26 18.23
C MET A 194 -7.35 -0.68 19.66
N THR A 195 -7.14 0.62 19.80
CA THR A 195 -7.25 1.29 21.11
C THR A 195 -8.67 1.17 21.65
N GLY A 196 -9.69 1.36 20.82
CA GLY A 196 -11.08 1.19 21.17
C GLY A 196 -11.39 -0.22 21.67
N LEU A 197 -10.93 -1.25 20.96
CA LEU A 197 -11.09 -2.64 21.39
C LEU A 197 -10.44 -2.93 22.74
N CYS A 198 -9.21 -2.46 22.97
CA CYS A 198 -8.51 -2.65 24.23
C CYS A 198 -9.24 -1.96 25.39
N LEU A 199 -9.68 -0.69 25.20
CA LEU A 199 -10.41 0.04 26.21
C LEU A 199 -11.78 -0.59 26.51
N THR A 200 -12.46 -1.05 25.47
CA THR A 200 -13.75 -1.76 25.65
C THR A 200 -13.59 -3.03 26.45
N ALA A 201 -12.56 -3.84 26.16
CA ALA A 201 -12.28 -5.04 26.92
C ALA A 201 -11.97 -4.70 28.40
N PHE A 202 -11.19 -3.65 28.64
CA PHE A 202 -10.89 -3.20 29.99
C PHE A 202 -12.12 -2.71 30.73
N THR A 203 -12.95 -1.84 30.15
CA THR A 203 -14.19 -1.34 30.77
C THR A 203 -15.17 -2.49 31.03
N PHE A 204 -15.27 -3.45 30.13
CA PHE A 204 -16.12 -4.63 30.34
C PHE A 204 -15.70 -5.44 31.58
N VAL A 205 -14.39 -5.69 31.73
CA VAL A 205 -13.87 -6.41 32.92
C VAL A 205 -14.17 -5.63 34.22
N VAL A 206 -13.98 -4.31 34.20
CA VAL A 206 -14.26 -3.44 35.35
C VAL A 206 -15.77 -3.47 35.69
N GLU A 207 -16.65 -3.33 34.72
CA GLU A 207 -18.11 -3.42 34.92
C GLU A 207 -18.52 -4.78 35.47
N TYR A 208 -17.91 -5.84 34.96
CA TYR A 208 -18.20 -7.21 35.47
C TYR A 208 -17.79 -7.39 36.93
N LEU A 209 -16.60 -6.90 37.32
CA LEU A 209 -16.13 -7.01 38.70
C LEU A 209 -16.96 -6.17 39.68
N ILE A 210 -17.36 -4.95 39.30
CA ILE A 210 -18.18 -4.08 40.14
C ILE A 210 -19.61 -4.61 40.25
N GLY A 211 -20.15 -5.17 39.18
CA GLY A 211 -21.51 -5.72 39.17
C GLY A 211 -21.66 -7.04 39.98
N HIS A 212 -20.55 -7.70 40.35
CA HIS A 212 -20.53 -8.92 41.15
C HIS A 212 -20.01 -8.69 42.59
N SER A 213 -19.67 -7.46 42.94
CA SER A 213 -19.31 -7.00 44.28
C SER A 213 -20.51 -6.39 44.99
#